data_f2bfc4559bbacfbd2c69a27bd7ab1a83
#
_entry.id   f2bfc4559bbacfbd2c69a27bd7ab1a83
#
_cell.length_a   1.000
_cell.length_b   1.000
_cell.length_c   1.000
_cell.angle_alpha   90.00
_cell.angle_beta   90.00
_cell.angle_gamma   90.00
#
_symmetry.space_group_name_H-M   'P 1'
#
loop_
_entity.id
_entity.type
_entity.pdbx_description
1 polymer ?
#
loop_
_entity_poly.entity_id
_entity_poly.type
_entity_poly.pdbx_seq_one_letter_code
_entity_poly.pdbx_strand_id
1 'polypeptide(L)'
;PGPPVLLARREARAQLRAGLALPDRGRLWDLGAGTGSIGLEALRLRPQLKLLAVERRAGGAALIQANAARLAVKPSAVLETDALQLLAGDLPDGLAQPDRVLLGGGGPNREALLRAVLQRLRPSGIVVIPLATVEALALLRPLLEQAGLTVQVNQVQAWRGQPLSDGTRLAPMNPILTLKGTKS
;
A
#
# COMPACT_ATOMS: atom_id res chain seq x y z
N PRO A 1 -17.79 5.24 20.64
CA PRO A 1 -16.48 5.35 20.01
C PRO A 1 -16.40 4.30 18.90
N GLY A 2 -16.39 4.74 17.63
CA GLY A 2 -16.19 3.85 16.50
C GLY A 2 -14.81 3.22 16.55
N PRO A 3 -14.58 2.07 15.87
CA PRO A 3 -13.27 1.43 15.84
C PRO A 3 -12.23 2.44 15.33
N PRO A 4 -11.00 2.41 15.88
CA PRO A 4 -9.97 3.33 15.47
C PRO A 4 -9.75 3.17 13.96
N VAL A 5 -9.97 4.24 13.22
CA VAL A 5 -9.63 4.30 11.81
C VAL A 5 -8.11 4.13 11.76
N LEU A 6 -7.63 2.99 11.28
CA LEU A 6 -6.22 2.71 11.08
C LEU A 6 -5.70 3.55 9.91
N LEU A 7 -5.59 4.87 10.17
CA LEU A 7 -4.81 5.75 9.30
C LEU A 7 -3.36 5.32 9.44
N ALA A 8 -2.75 4.90 8.35
CA ALA A 8 -1.31 4.74 8.34
C ALA A 8 -0.69 6.06 8.85
N ARG A 9 0.25 5.95 9.79
CA ARG A 9 0.87 7.11 10.42
C ARG A 9 1.54 7.96 9.35
N ARG A 10 1.65 9.28 9.56
CA ARG A 10 2.22 10.22 8.57
C ARG A 10 3.58 9.75 8.05
N GLU A 11 4.44 9.32 8.95
CA GLU A 11 5.79 8.86 8.68
C GLU A 11 5.77 7.59 7.81
N ALA A 12 4.88 6.65 8.13
CA ALA A 12 4.66 5.44 7.34
C ALA A 12 4.17 5.75 5.94
N ARG A 13 3.19 6.65 5.80
CA ARG A 13 2.68 7.04 4.47
C ARG A 13 3.77 7.70 3.63
N ALA A 14 4.58 8.57 4.23
CA ALA A 14 5.69 9.21 3.53
C ALA A 14 6.69 8.16 3.00
N GLN A 15 7.08 7.20 3.85
CA GLN A 15 8.00 6.13 3.49
C GLN A 15 7.43 5.22 2.39
N LEU A 16 6.16 4.82 2.50
CA LEU A 16 5.52 3.95 1.51
C LEU A 16 5.42 4.63 0.15
N ARG A 17 5.07 5.92 0.11
CA ARG A 17 5.04 6.69 -1.14
C ARG A 17 6.44 6.87 -1.75
N ALA A 18 7.45 7.16 -0.92
CA ALA A 18 8.83 7.23 -1.38
C ALA A 18 9.29 5.89 -1.98
N GLY A 19 8.94 4.77 -1.31
CA GLY A 19 9.23 3.42 -1.80
C GLY A 19 8.60 3.11 -3.16
N LEU A 20 7.39 3.63 -3.43
CA LEU A 20 6.70 3.44 -4.71
C LEU A 20 7.38 4.16 -5.89
N ALA A 21 8.23 5.16 -5.66
CA ALA A 21 8.89 5.93 -6.71
C ALA A 21 7.90 6.27 -7.85
N LEU A 22 6.84 7.02 -7.50
CA LEU A 22 5.68 7.25 -8.36
C LEU A 22 6.09 7.92 -9.68
N PRO A 23 5.80 7.30 -10.85
CA PRO A 23 5.99 7.94 -12.14
C PRO A 23 4.94 9.03 -12.37
N ASP A 24 5.14 9.90 -13.35
CA ASP A 24 4.16 10.94 -13.69
C ASP A 24 2.85 10.34 -14.20
N ARG A 25 2.93 9.21 -14.91
CA ARG A 25 1.78 8.43 -15.42
C ARG A 25 2.03 6.94 -15.27
N GLY A 26 0.99 6.16 -15.20
CA GLY A 26 1.07 4.71 -15.04
C GLY A 26 -0.10 4.18 -14.22
N ARG A 27 -0.03 2.92 -13.83
CA ARG A 27 -1.07 2.21 -13.08
C ARG A 27 -0.57 1.91 -11.68
N LEU A 28 -1.29 2.40 -10.69
CA LEU A 28 -1.06 2.13 -9.27
C LEU A 28 -2.18 1.22 -8.75
N TRP A 29 -1.80 0.10 -8.17
CA TRP A 29 -2.71 -0.72 -7.38
C TRP A 29 -2.48 -0.47 -5.89
N ASP A 30 -3.56 -0.19 -5.16
CA ASP A 30 -3.59 -0.10 -3.70
C ASP A 30 -4.48 -1.24 -3.19
N LEU A 31 -3.85 -2.39 -2.88
CA LEU A 31 -4.53 -3.62 -2.48
C LEU A 31 -4.57 -3.71 -0.95
N GLY A 32 -5.76 -3.73 -0.38
CA GLY A 32 -5.99 -3.52 1.05
C GLY A 32 -5.89 -2.04 1.40
N ALA A 33 -6.53 -1.20 0.59
CA ALA A 33 -6.37 0.24 0.61
C ALA A 33 -6.80 0.93 1.92
N GLY A 34 -7.60 0.25 2.73
CA GLY A 34 -8.09 0.80 3.98
C GLY A 34 -8.95 2.04 3.77
N THR A 35 -8.42 3.19 4.14
CA THR A 35 -9.06 4.49 3.90
C THR A 35 -8.70 5.09 2.54
N GLY A 36 -7.88 4.41 1.75
CA GLY A 36 -7.34 4.89 0.49
C GLY A 36 -6.25 5.95 0.61
N SER A 37 -5.78 6.25 1.82
CA SER A 37 -4.95 7.43 2.08
C SER A 37 -3.68 7.48 1.23
N ILE A 38 -3.00 6.35 0.99
CA ILE A 38 -1.75 6.32 0.23
C ILE A 38 -2.02 6.44 -1.27
N GLY A 39 -2.95 5.65 -1.81
CA GLY A 39 -3.33 5.70 -3.21
C GLY A 39 -3.91 7.08 -3.62
N LEU A 40 -4.77 7.67 -2.79
CA LEU A 40 -5.37 8.99 -3.04
C LEU A 40 -4.33 10.12 -2.95
N GLU A 41 -3.42 10.07 -1.96
CA GLU A 41 -2.30 11.01 -1.88
C GLU A 41 -1.34 10.87 -3.09
N ALA A 42 -1.16 9.64 -3.61
CA ALA A 42 -0.39 9.40 -4.83
C ALA A 42 -1.05 10.08 -6.04
N LEU A 43 -2.37 9.97 -6.21
CA LEU A 43 -3.11 10.68 -7.25
C LEU A 43 -3.00 12.20 -7.13
N ARG A 44 -3.01 12.73 -5.91
CA ARG A 44 -2.85 14.18 -5.69
C ARG A 44 -1.49 14.68 -6.14
N LEU A 45 -0.44 13.86 -5.92
CA LEU A 45 0.93 14.18 -6.34
C LEU A 45 1.18 13.93 -7.84
N ARG A 46 0.48 12.95 -8.41
CA ARG A 46 0.62 12.51 -9.81
C ARG A 46 -0.77 12.31 -10.41
N PRO A 47 -1.45 13.38 -10.87
CA PRO A 47 -2.84 13.31 -11.33
C PRO A 47 -3.06 12.43 -12.57
N GLN A 48 -2.01 12.09 -13.31
CA GLN A 48 -2.09 11.23 -14.50
C GLN A 48 -1.96 9.73 -14.17
N LEU A 49 -1.80 9.34 -12.91
CA LEU A 49 -1.86 7.95 -12.50
C LEU A 49 -3.29 7.41 -12.63
N LYS A 50 -3.39 6.14 -13.00
CA LYS A 50 -4.63 5.36 -12.93
C LYS A 50 -4.59 4.52 -11.65
N LEU A 51 -5.45 4.85 -10.68
CA LEU A 51 -5.52 4.15 -9.40
C LEU A 51 -6.63 3.09 -9.41
N LEU A 52 -6.25 1.85 -9.12
CA LEU A 52 -7.15 0.79 -8.66
C LEU A 52 -7.00 0.66 -7.14
N ALA A 53 -8.03 1.00 -6.39
CA ALA A 53 -8.09 0.81 -4.94
C ALA A 53 -9.01 -0.35 -4.59
N VAL A 54 -8.53 -1.32 -3.82
CA VAL A 54 -9.28 -2.51 -3.43
C VAL A 54 -9.28 -2.63 -1.91
N GLU A 55 -10.47 -2.73 -1.34
CA GLU A 55 -10.64 -2.94 0.11
C GLU A 55 -11.78 -3.95 0.34
N ARG A 56 -11.52 -4.98 1.15
CA ARG A 56 -12.50 -6.05 1.38
C ARG A 56 -13.53 -5.76 2.47
N ARG A 57 -13.25 -4.78 3.34
CA ARG A 57 -14.15 -4.46 4.47
C ARG A 57 -15.40 -3.76 3.97
N ALA A 58 -16.55 -4.17 4.50
CA ALA A 58 -17.83 -3.51 4.21
C ALA A 58 -17.77 -2.01 4.51
N GLY A 59 -18.26 -1.20 3.57
CA GLY A 59 -18.19 0.26 3.62
C GLY A 59 -16.82 0.85 3.25
N GLY A 60 -15.82 0.02 2.93
CA GLY A 60 -14.48 0.45 2.57
C GLY A 60 -14.45 1.27 1.27
N ALA A 61 -15.18 0.83 0.25
CA ALA A 61 -15.26 1.56 -1.01
C ALA A 61 -15.92 2.94 -0.82
N ALA A 62 -17.01 3.01 -0.08
CA ALA A 62 -17.69 4.28 0.22
C ALA A 62 -16.77 5.26 0.97
N LEU A 63 -16.00 4.76 1.94
CA LEU A 63 -15.02 5.57 2.68
C LEU A 63 -13.92 6.10 1.77
N ILE A 64 -13.37 5.27 0.88
CA ILE A 64 -12.34 5.67 -0.08
C ILE A 64 -12.90 6.75 -1.01
N GLN A 65 -14.13 6.58 -1.53
CA GLN A 65 -14.78 7.57 -2.40
C GLN A 65 -15.02 8.89 -1.68
N ALA A 66 -15.47 8.87 -0.41
CA ALA A 66 -15.65 10.08 0.39
C ALA A 66 -14.30 10.81 0.60
N ASN A 67 -13.23 10.08 0.87
CA ASN A 67 -11.89 10.65 1.00
C ASN A 67 -11.35 11.19 -0.33
N ALA A 68 -11.63 10.52 -1.46
CA ALA A 68 -11.26 10.99 -2.79
C ALA A 68 -11.94 12.33 -3.10
N ALA A 69 -13.22 12.48 -2.78
CA ALA A 69 -13.96 13.74 -2.94
C ALA A 69 -13.33 14.86 -2.09
N ARG A 70 -12.97 14.58 -0.82
CA ARG A 70 -12.30 15.56 0.06
C ARG A 70 -10.93 16.02 -0.47
N LEU A 71 -10.21 15.12 -1.13
CA LEU A 71 -8.90 15.41 -1.71
C LEU A 71 -8.99 15.96 -3.14
N ALA A 72 -10.18 16.08 -3.71
CA ALA A 72 -10.46 16.50 -5.09
C ALA A 72 -9.68 15.64 -6.11
N VAL A 73 -9.63 14.31 -5.90
CA VAL A 73 -9.00 13.34 -6.81
C VAL A 73 -10.01 12.28 -7.24
N LYS A 74 -9.79 11.67 -8.42
CA LYS A 74 -10.68 10.66 -8.99
C LYS A 74 -9.92 9.36 -9.25
N PRO A 75 -10.05 8.32 -8.40
CA PRO A 75 -9.55 6.99 -8.70
C PRO A 75 -10.17 6.43 -9.98
N SER A 76 -9.42 5.60 -10.73
CA SER A 76 -9.94 4.93 -11.92
C SER A 76 -10.92 3.82 -11.56
N ALA A 77 -10.69 3.12 -10.45
CA ALA A 77 -11.63 2.16 -9.89
C ALA A 77 -11.45 2.06 -8.36
N VAL A 78 -12.57 1.90 -7.66
CA VAL A 78 -12.62 1.58 -6.22
C VAL A 78 -13.54 0.38 -6.06
N LEU A 79 -12.99 -0.73 -5.57
CA LEU A 79 -13.70 -2.01 -5.51
C LEU A 79 -13.75 -2.52 -4.05
N GLU A 80 -14.96 -2.91 -3.62
CA GLU A 80 -15.17 -3.56 -2.33
C GLU A 80 -15.20 -5.07 -2.52
N THR A 81 -14.02 -5.69 -2.49
CA THR A 81 -13.87 -7.12 -2.75
C THR A 81 -12.56 -7.66 -2.17
N ASP A 82 -12.42 -8.98 -2.11
CA ASP A 82 -11.14 -9.61 -1.82
C ASP A 82 -10.19 -9.45 -3.01
N ALA A 83 -8.97 -8.96 -2.74
CA ALA A 83 -7.99 -8.68 -3.78
C ALA A 83 -7.52 -9.96 -4.51
N LEU A 84 -7.42 -11.10 -3.82
CA LEU A 84 -7.02 -12.36 -4.46
C LEU A 84 -8.11 -12.88 -5.40
N GLN A 85 -9.38 -12.78 -5.00
CA GLN A 85 -10.51 -13.13 -5.87
C GLN A 85 -10.56 -12.20 -7.09
N LEU A 86 -10.36 -10.90 -6.91
CA LEU A 86 -10.29 -9.96 -8.02
C LEU A 86 -9.18 -10.31 -9.01
N LEU A 87 -7.98 -10.66 -8.52
CA LEU A 87 -6.86 -11.01 -9.38
C LEU A 87 -7.02 -12.37 -10.06
N ALA A 88 -7.92 -13.22 -9.63
CA ALA A 88 -8.27 -14.47 -10.33
C ALA A 88 -9.20 -14.25 -11.53
N GLY A 89 -9.86 -13.10 -11.62
CA GLY A 89 -10.77 -12.73 -12.69
C GLY A 89 -10.25 -11.60 -13.58
N ASP A 90 -11.21 -10.99 -14.28
CA ASP A 90 -10.95 -9.83 -15.14
C ASP A 90 -10.86 -8.54 -14.32
N LEU A 91 -9.90 -7.74 -14.66
CA LEU A 91 -9.70 -6.43 -14.06
C LEU A 91 -10.34 -5.33 -14.92
N PRO A 92 -10.73 -4.19 -14.31
CA PRO A 92 -11.26 -3.08 -15.08
C PRO A 92 -10.31 -2.64 -16.20
N ASP A 93 -10.89 -2.21 -17.32
CA ASP A 93 -10.16 -1.83 -18.52
C ASP A 93 -9.01 -0.87 -18.26
N GLY A 94 -7.87 -1.22 -18.83
CA GLY A 94 -6.66 -0.42 -18.71
C GLY A 94 -5.97 -0.50 -17.34
N LEU A 95 -6.39 -1.41 -16.42
CA LEU A 95 -5.78 -1.60 -15.10
C LEU A 95 -5.13 -2.99 -14.90
N ALA A 96 -5.11 -3.83 -15.93
CA ALA A 96 -4.71 -5.24 -15.82
C ALA A 96 -3.23 -5.48 -15.42
N GLN A 97 -2.34 -4.55 -15.72
CA GLN A 97 -0.90 -4.69 -15.45
C GLN A 97 -0.38 -3.43 -14.73
N PRO A 98 -0.05 -3.51 -13.44
CA PRO A 98 0.40 -2.36 -12.68
C PRO A 98 1.87 -2.02 -12.93
N ASP A 99 2.17 -0.72 -12.87
CA ASP A 99 3.54 -0.19 -12.79
C ASP A 99 3.99 -0.08 -11.33
N ARG A 100 3.03 0.14 -10.43
CA ARG A 100 3.26 0.30 -8.98
C ARG A 100 2.18 -0.44 -8.20
N VAL A 101 2.60 -1.16 -7.17
CA VAL A 101 1.68 -1.87 -6.27
C VAL A 101 2.02 -1.54 -4.83
N LEU A 102 1.04 -1.06 -4.10
CA LEU A 102 1.04 -1.06 -2.65
C LEU A 102 0.22 -2.28 -2.20
N LEU A 103 0.87 -3.20 -1.50
CA LEU A 103 0.23 -4.39 -0.98
C LEU A 103 0.04 -4.24 0.53
N GLY A 104 -1.07 -3.63 0.93
CA GLY A 104 -1.46 -3.44 2.33
C GLY A 104 -2.20 -4.64 2.89
N GLY A 105 -1.97 -4.95 4.15
CA GLY A 105 -2.69 -6.03 4.84
C GLY A 105 -2.29 -7.42 4.35
N GLY A 106 -3.24 -8.15 3.82
CA GLY A 106 -3.01 -9.46 3.20
C GLY A 106 -3.47 -10.67 4.02
N GLY A 107 -3.66 -10.53 5.33
CA GLY A 107 -4.18 -11.64 6.14
C GLY A 107 -3.47 -12.98 5.88
N PRO A 108 -4.17 -14.13 6.00
CA PRO A 108 -3.58 -15.46 5.79
C PRO A 108 -3.19 -15.73 4.33
N ASN A 109 -3.82 -15.07 3.35
CA ASN A 109 -3.60 -15.32 1.92
C ASN A 109 -2.51 -14.42 1.30
N ARG A 110 -1.68 -13.79 2.13
CA ARG A 110 -0.66 -12.81 1.71
C ARG A 110 0.32 -13.35 0.69
N GLU A 111 0.76 -14.59 0.83
CA GLU A 111 1.66 -15.26 -0.12
C GLU A 111 1.00 -15.42 -1.49
N ALA A 112 -0.20 -16.01 -1.54
CA ALA A 112 -0.93 -16.22 -2.78
C ALA A 112 -1.23 -14.90 -3.49
N LEU A 113 -1.61 -13.86 -2.72
CA LEU A 113 -1.86 -12.53 -3.26
C LEU A 113 -0.58 -11.92 -3.86
N LEU A 114 0.57 -12.04 -3.18
CA LEU A 114 1.84 -11.54 -3.72
C LEU A 114 2.20 -12.26 -5.02
N ARG A 115 2.07 -13.59 -5.09
CA ARG A 115 2.32 -14.36 -6.32
C ARG A 115 1.44 -13.88 -7.48
N ALA A 116 0.15 -13.65 -7.25
CA ALA A 116 -0.78 -13.13 -8.25
C ALA A 116 -0.40 -11.71 -8.72
N VAL A 117 0.06 -10.85 -7.81
CA VAL A 117 0.59 -9.52 -8.15
C VAL A 117 1.83 -9.61 -9.03
N LEU A 118 2.80 -10.47 -8.68
CA LEU A 118 4.07 -10.61 -9.40
C LEU A 118 3.89 -11.09 -10.84
N GLN A 119 2.90 -11.94 -11.11
CA GLN A 119 2.54 -12.38 -12.46
C GLN A 119 2.08 -11.22 -13.36
N ARG A 120 1.45 -10.21 -12.77
CA ARG A 120 0.87 -9.06 -13.50
C ARG A 120 1.76 -7.82 -13.48
N LEU A 121 2.77 -7.77 -12.59
CA LEU A 121 3.66 -6.63 -12.44
C LEU A 121 4.50 -6.43 -13.73
N ARG A 122 4.47 -5.23 -14.28
CA ARG A 122 5.19 -4.88 -15.51
C ARG A 122 6.71 -4.91 -15.29
N PRO A 123 7.51 -5.03 -16.36
CA PRO A 123 8.94 -4.70 -16.31
C PRO A 123 9.16 -3.31 -15.72
N SER A 124 10.20 -3.14 -14.93
CA SER A 124 10.48 -1.92 -14.13
C SER A 124 9.39 -1.56 -13.11
N GLY A 125 8.46 -2.49 -12.86
CA GLY A 125 7.41 -2.35 -11.87
C GLY A 125 7.94 -2.46 -10.44
N ILE A 126 7.27 -1.78 -9.51
CA ILE A 126 7.65 -1.77 -8.10
C ILE A 126 6.48 -2.24 -7.25
N VAL A 127 6.75 -3.18 -6.34
CA VAL A 127 5.83 -3.56 -5.27
C VAL A 127 6.40 -3.10 -3.92
N VAL A 128 5.54 -2.48 -3.11
CA VAL A 128 5.87 -2.02 -1.76
C VAL A 128 4.88 -2.66 -0.78
N ILE A 129 5.42 -3.30 0.25
CA ILE A 129 4.65 -4.08 1.22
C ILE A 129 4.98 -3.58 2.64
N PRO A 130 4.06 -2.88 3.32
CA PRO A 130 4.21 -2.59 4.74
C PRO A 130 4.02 -3.85 5.56
N LEU A 131 4.91 -4.10 6.50
CA LEU A 131 4.92 -5.29 7.34
C LEU A 131 4.93 -4.88 8.82
N ALA A 132 4.18 -5.63 9.62
CA ALA A 132 4.14 -5.46 11.06
C ALA A 132 5.04 -6.45 11.80
N THR A 133 5.47 -7.53 11.15
CA THR A 133 6.20 -8.64 11.78
C THR A 133 7.38 -9.10 10.94
N VAL A 134 8.39 -9.66 11.61
CA VAL A 134 9.57 -10.25 10.95
C VAL A 134 9.24 -11.58 10.27
N GLU A 135 8.23 -12.31 10.77
CA GLU A 135 7.75 -13.55 10.16
C GLU A 135 7.15 -13.27 8.77
N ALA A 136 6.38 -12.18 8.64
CA ALA A 136 5.86 -11.77 7.36
C ALA A 136 6.99 -11.36 6.38
N LEU A 137 8.05 -10.74 6.88
CA LEU A 137 9.24 -10.46 6.09
C LEU A 137 9.93 -11.74 5.63
N ALA A 138 10.15 -12.69 6.55
CA ALA A 138 10.77 -13.99 6.25
C ALA A 138 9.98 -14.78 5.22
N LEU A 139 8.64 -14.69 5.25
CA LEU A 139 7.75 -15.35 4.29
C LEU A 139 7.80 -14.69 2.89
N LEU A 140 7.74 -13.36 2.81
CA LEU A 140 7.50 -12.67 1.54
C LEU A 140 8.77 -12.30 0.79
N ARG A 141 9.88 -12.06 1.50
CA ARG A 141 11.14 -11.69 0.86
C ARG A 141 11.63 -12.74 -0.14
N PRO A 142 11.69 -14.05 0.18
CA PRO A 142 12.13 -15.06 -0.78
C PRO A 142 11.27 -15.12 -2.04
N LEU A 143 9.97 -14.81 -1.97
CA LEU A 143 9.09 -14.80 -3.12
C LEU A 143 9.47 -13.71 -4.13
N LEU A 144 9.85 -12.53 -3.65
CA LEU A 144 10.34 -11.45 -4.50
C LEU A 144 11.67 -11.82 -5.15
N GLU A 145 12.61 -12.38 -4.38
CA GLU A 145 13.92 -12.80 -4.85
C GLU A 145 13.81 -13.90 -5.91
N GLN A 146 12.98 -14.93 -5.67
CA GLN A 146 12.69 -16.02 -6.62
C GLN A 146 12.03 -15.53 -7.92
N ALA A 147 11.24 -14.46 -7.84
CA ALA A 147 10.65 -13.82 -9.01
C ALA A 147 11.60 -12.85 -9.75
N GLY A 148 12.88 -12.80 -9.34
CA GLY A 148 13.91 -11.98 -9.99
C GLY A 148 13.87 -10.51 -9.67
N LEU A 149 13.19 -10.10 -8.58
CA LEU A 149 13.16 -8.70 -8.19
C LEU A 149 14.38 -8.33 -7.34
N THR A 150 14.87 -7.11 -7.55
CA THR A 150 15.82 -6.48 -6.60
C THR A 150 15.05 -6.09 -5.35
N VAL A 151 15.49 -6.61 -4.19
CA VAL A 151 14.77 -6.48 -2.91
C VAL A 151 15.48 -5.50 -1.99
N GLN A 152 14.70 -4.60 -1.38
CA GLN A 152 15.13 -3.69 -0.33
C GLN A 152 14.22 -3.84 0.89
N VAL A 153 14.82 -3.85 2.07
CA VAL A 153 14.12 -3.86 3.36
C VAL A 153 14.50 -2.60 4.12
N ASN A 154 13.49 -1.86 4.58
CA ASN A 154 13.67 -0.67 5.38
C ASN A 154 12.83 -0.76 6.66
N GLN A 155 13.37 -0.22 7.75
CA GLN A 155 12.61 0.03 8.97
C GLN A 155 12.53 1.52 9.20
N VAL A 156 11.32 2.01 9.51
CA VAL A 156 11.10 3.40 9.92
C VAL A 156 10.49 3.40 11.31
N GLN A 157 11.08 4.18 12.18
CA GLN A 157 10.58 4.43 13.52
C GLN A 157 10.60 5.92 13.82
N ALA A 158 9.55 6.40 14.42
CA ALA A 158 9.43 7.78 14.86
C ALA A 158 9.21 7.86 16.37
N TRP A 159 9.55 9.00 16.95
CA TRP A 159 9.27 9.32 18.34
C TRP A 159 8.40 10.59 18.37
N ARG A 160 7.54 10.68 19.34
CA ARG A 160 6.70 11.85 19.53
C ARG A 160 6.92 12.45 20.91
N GLY A 161 6.95 13.77 20.95
CA GLY A 161 6.97 14.51 22.21
C GLY A 161 5.71 14.22 23.00
N GLN A 162 5.88 13.87 24.27
CA GLN A 162 4.82 13.73 25.26
C GLN A 162 5.18 14.58 26.48
N PRO A 163 4.20 15.31 27.07
CA PRO A 163 4.46 16.10 28.27
C PRO A 163 4.98 15.24 29.43
N LEU A 164 5.90 15.80 30.16
CA LEU A 164 6.30 15.42 31.53
C LEU A 164 6.07 16.59 32.46
N SER A 165 6.12 16.38 33.77
CA SER A 165 5.88 17.42 34.77
C SER A 165 6.76 18.67 34.58
N ASP A 166 7.97 18.51 34.08
CA ASP A 166 8.99 19.54 33.95
C ASP A 166 9.59 19.65 32.54
N GLY A 167 8.99 18.96 31.55
CA GLY A 167 9.54 18.95 30.20
C GLY A 167 8.78 18.10 29.18
N THR A 168 9.48 17.66 28.18
CA THR A 168 8.96 16.81 27.11
C THR A 168 9.83 15.60 26.92
N ARG A 169 9.28 14.40 27.03
CA ARG A 169 9.96 13.15 26.64
C ARG A 169 9.63 12.76 25.21
N LEU A 170 10.53 12.08 24.54
CA LEU A 170 10.27 11.44 23.27
C LEU A 170 9.78 10.01 23.51
N ALA A 171 8.51 9.75 23.19
CA ALA A 171 7.91 8.42 23.27
C ALA A 171 8.06 7.68 21.92
N PRO A 172 8.61 6.45 21.89
CA PRO A 172 8.76 5.70 20.66
C PRO A 172 7.41 5.26 20.13
N MET A 173 7.28 5.27 18.81
CA MET A 173 6.16 4.66 18.08
C MET A 173 6.58 3.29 17.59
N ASN A 174 5.61 2.38 17.38
CA ASN A 174 5.92 1.07 16.82
C ASN A 174 6.61 1.25 15.45
N PRO A 175 7.73 0.58 15.20
CA PRO A 175 8.39 0.63 13.90
C PRO A 175 7.50 0.00 12.82
N ILE A 176 7.77 0.38 11.58
CA ILE A 176 7.16 -0.21 10.39
C ILE A 176 8.28 -0.77 9.54
N LEU A 177 8.19 -2.05 9.21
CA LEU A 177 9.02 -2.67 8.20
C LEU A 177 8.40 -2.40 6.83
N THR A 178 9.22 -2.13 5.85
CA THR A 178 8.82 -1.97 4.45
C THR A 178 9.68 -2.90 3.60
N LEU A 179 9.02 -3.81 2.91
CA LEU A 179 9.64 -4.67 1.90
C LEU A 179 9.32 -4.10 0.52
N LYS A 180 10.35 -3.79 -0.26
CA LYS A 180 10.23 -3.27 -1.62
C LYS A 180 10.88 -4.24 -2.59
N GLY A 181 10.18 -4.60 -3.67
CA GLY A 181 10.72 -5.33 -4.81
C GLY A 181 10.64 -4.48 -6.07
N THR A 182 11.72 -4.44 -6.83
CA THR A 182 11.79 -3.79 -8.14
C THR A 182 12.06 -4.85 -9.20
N LYS A 183 11.18 -4.98 -10.17
CA LYS A 183 11.31 -5.90 -11.29
C LYS A 183 12.27 -5.29 -12.34
N SER A 184 13.23 -6.06 -12.79
CA SER A 184 14.13 -5.68 -13.87
C SER A 184 13.39 -5.53 -15.19
#